data_7ed3b96ff5aa048ba1949c5d14089891
#
_entry.id   7ed3b96ff5aa048ba1949c5d14089891
#
_cell.length_a   1.000
_cell.length_b   1.000
_cell.length_c   1.000
_cell.angle_alpha   90.00
_cell.angle_beta   90.00
_cell.angle_gamma   90.00
#
_symmetry.space_group_name_H-M   'P 1'
#
loop_
_entity.id
_entity.type
_entity.pdbx_description
1 polymer ?
#
loop_
_entity_poly.entity_id
_entity_poly.type
_entity_poly.pdbx_seq_one_letter_code
_entity_poly.pdbx_strand_id
1 'polypeptide(L)'
;MTYAGGMIEELLVLARDPQAWAALATLVVMEVVLGIDNLIFISILTNKLPEEKRSGARRIGIGLAVFLRLALLGGVAFIVQLTAPIFSLFGHGFSWRDLILIGGGLFLIYKATSEIHDHVTTDHEDKGPSVGSAAGVTVAGVIGQILLLDLVFSLDSIITAVGMTDHVEIMVIAVIVAVAVMLAAADGLARFIGNNPTIVMLALGFLLMIGMTLIADGMGVHVPKGYIYAAMAFSGLIEGLNMLARRAQRRRPLRKRPR
;
A
#
# COMPACT_ATOMS: atom_id res chain seq x y z
N MET A 1 2.91 -11.05 -38.46
CA MET A 1 3.49 -9.68 -38.53
C MET A 1 2.43 -8.56 -38.42
N THR A 2 1.15 -8.84 -38.44
CA THR A 2 0.05 -7.85 -38.45
C THR A 2 -0.34 -7.28 -37.07
N TYR A 3 -0.11 -8.00 -35.99
CA TYR A 3 -0.51 -7.55 -34.64
C TYR A 3 0.37 -6.43 -34.05
N ALA A 4 1.67 -6.43 -34.37
CA ALA A 4 2.58 -5.40 -33.86
C ALA A 4 2.39 -4.03 -34.54
N GLY A 5 1.95 -4.04 -35.83
CA GLY A 5 1.65 -2.79 -36.55
C GLY A 5 0.42 -2.06 -35.99
N GLY A 6 -0.67 -2.81 -35.68
CA GLY A 6 -1.88 -2.25 -35.08
C GLY A 6 -1.64 -1.64 -33.70
N MET A 7 -0.88 -2.32 -32.84
CA MET A 7 -0.56 -1.83 -31.51
C MET A 7 0.30 -0.54 -31.53
N ILE A 8 1.21 -0.41 -32.49
CA ILE A 8 2.02 0.82 -32.63
C ILE A 8 1.15 1.97 -33.14
N GLU A 9 0.22 1.72 -34.06
CA GLU A 9 -0.72 2.75 -34.56
C GLU A 9 -1.66 3.20 -33.43
N GLU A 10 -2.20 2.28 -32.63
CA GLU A 10 -3.02 2.61 -31.45
C GLU A 10 -2.26 3.45 -30.43
N LEU A 11 -1.02 3.09 -30.10
CA LEU A 11 -0.16 3.87 -29.21
C LEU A 11 0.13 5.28 -29.78
N LEU A 12 0.31 5.42 -31.08
CA LEU A 12 0.53 6.73 -31.73
C LEU A 12 -0.73 7.59 -31.71
N VAL A 13 -1.91 7.00 -31.84
CA VAL A 13 -3.20 7.71 -31.72
C VAL A 13 -3.40 8.17 -30.28
N LEU A 14 -3.19 7.27 -29.29
CA LEU A 14 -3.27 7.60 -27.86
C LEU A 14 -2.26 8.68 -27.45
N ALA A 15 -1.05 8.65 -28.01
CA ALA A 15 -0.03 9.67 -27.74
C ALA A 15 -0.42 11.08 -28.22
N ARG A 16 -1.38 11.20 -29.13
CA ARG A 16 -1.90 12.48 -29.64
C ARG A 16 -3.19 12.91 -28.96
N ASP A 17 -3.80 12.05 -28.16
CA ASP A 17 -5.06 12.34 -27.48
C ASP A 17 -4.81 12.98 -26.10
N PRO A 18 -5.22 14.24 -25.88
CA PRO A 18 -5.10 14.90 -24.58
C PRO A 18 -5.88 14.18 -23.47
N GLN A 19 -6.97 13.48 -23.79
CA GLN A 19 -7.76 12.72 -22.79
C GLN A 19 -6.98 11.50 -22.31
N ALA A 20 -6.25 10.81 -23.20
CA ALA A 20 -5.38 9.70 -22.83
C ALA A 20 -4.26 10.14 -21.86
N TRP A 21 -3.66 11.31 -22.07
CA TRP A 21 -2.67 11.89 -21.16
C TRP A 21 -3.27 12.28 -19.81
N ALA A 22 -4.48 12.84 -19.78
CA ALA A 22 -5.16 13.16 -18.54
C ALA A 22 -5.52 11.90 -17.74
N ALA A 23 -6.00 10.85 -18.42
CA ALA A 23 -6.26 9.55 -17.81
C ALA A 23 -4.97 8.92 -17.26
N LEU A 24 -3.89 8.90 -18.04
CA LEU A 24 -2.59 8.38 -17.63
C LEU A 24 -2.06 9.12 -16.39
N ALA A 25 -2.06 10.46 -16.42
CA ALA A 25 -1.58 11.27 -15.29
C ALA A 25 -2.40 10.99 -14.02
N THR A 26 -3.73 10.91 -14.16
CA THR A 26 -4.63 10.62 -13.04
C THR A 26 -4.39 9.23 -12.47
N LEU A 27 -4.26 8.22 -13.35
CA LEU A 27 -3.97 6.84 -12.93
C LEU A 27 -2.60 6.72 -12.28
N VAL A 28 -1.55 7.36 -12.82
CA VAL A 28 -0.22 7.38 -12.20
C VAL A 28 -0.27 8.00 -10.81
N VAL A 29 -0.91 9.16 -10.66
CA VAL A 29 -1.05 9.82 -9.35
C VAL A 29 -1.82 8.92 -8.39
N MET A 30 -2.92 8.32 -8.82
CA MET A 30 -3.73 7.44 -8.01
C MET A 30 -2.94 6.19 -7.57
N GLU A 31 -2.24 5.53 -8.51
CA GLU A 31 -1.41 4.35 -8.23
C GLU A 31 -0.23 4.69 -7.29
N VAL A 32 0.41 5.85 -7.45
CA VAL A 32 1.48 6.30 -6.55
C VAL A 32 0.92 6.57 -5.16
N VAL A 33 -0.22 7.25 -5.04
CA VAL A 33 -0.85 7.55 -3.74
C VAL A 33 -1.27 6.28 -3.03
N LEU A 34 -1.93 5.34 -3.73
CA LEU A 34 -2.28 4.01 -3.21
C LEU A 34 -1.03 3.16 -2.90
N GLY A 35 0.03 3.35 -3.67
CA GLY A 35 1.29 2.64 -3.51
C GLY A 35 2.10 3.09 -2.30
N ILE A 36 1.90 4.31 -1.78
CA ILE A 36 2.59 4.81 -0.58
C ILE A 36 2.27 3.93 0.63
N ASP A 37 1.00 3.59 0.83
CA ASP A 37 0.57 2.74 1.95
C ASP A 37 1.15 1.34 1.85
N ASN A 38 1.12 0.76 0.64
CA ASN A 38 1.77 -0.52 0.35
C ASN A 38 3.27 -0.47 0.66
N LEU A 39 3.94 0.61 0.25
CA LEU A 39 5.38 0.78 0.45
C LEU A 39 5.75 0.96 1.93
N ILE A 40 4.91 1.67 2.70
CA ILE A 40 5.07 1.81 4.15
C ILE A 40 4.95 0.43 4.81
N PHE A 41 3.93 -0.34 4.45
CA PHE A 41 3.71 -1.68 5.00
C PHE A 41 4.83 -2.65 4.62
N ILE A 42 5.26 -2.67 3.35
CA ILE A 42 6.41 -3.43 2.88
C ILE A 42 7.66 -3.07 3.70
N SER A 43 7.84 -1.80 4.01
CA SER A 43 8.97 -1.32 4.81
C SER A 43 8.91 -1.83 6.26
N ILE A 44 7.73 -1.80 6.89
CA ILE A 44 7.52 -2.33 8.25
C ILE A 44 7.82 -3.84 8.28
N LEU A 45 7.26 -4.61 7.35
CA LEU A 45 7.47 -6.05 7.29
C LEU A 45 8.93 -6.42 7.03
N THR A 46 9.57 -5.76 6.07
CA THR A 46 10.96 -6.06 5.70
C THR A 46 11.94 -5.62 6.79
N ASN A 47 11.63 -4.60 7.59
CA ASN A 47 12.46 -4.16 8.71
C ASN A 47 12.53 -5.20 9.85
N LYS A 48 11.61 -6.17 9.92
CA LYS A 48 11.68 -7.33 10.83
C LYS A 48 12.73 -8.36 10.42
N LEU A 49 13.17 -8.34 9.17
CA LEU A 49 14.21 -9.24 8.68
C LEU A 49 15.61 -8.78 9.13
N PRO A 50 16.60 -9.69 9.18
CA PRO A 50 18.00 -9.34 9.34
C PRO A 50 18.42 -8.28 8.31
N GLU A 51 19.24 -7.31 8.71
CA GLU A 51 19.57 -6.12 7.93
C GLU A 51 20.06 -6.44 6.51
N GLU A 52 20.88 -7.47 6.38
CA GLU A 52 21.42 -7.95 5.10
C GLU A 52 20.34 -8.40 4.10
N LYS A 53 19.19 -8.87 4.58
CA LYS A 53 18.10 -9.39 3.76
C LYS A 53 16.99 -8.37 3.47
N ARG A 54 16.95 -7.23 4.18
CA ARG A 54 15.85 -6.24 4.10
C ARG A 54 15.67 -5.68 2.69
N SER A 55 16.73 -5.15 2.11
CA SER A 55 16.68 -4.51 0.78
C SER A 55 16.36 -5.53 -0.32
N GLY A 56 16.98 -6.71 -0.26
CA GLY A 56 16.69 -7.79 -1.21
C GLY A 56 15.23 -8.25 -1.14
N ALA A 57 14.72 -8.54 0.06
CA ALA A 57 13.33 -8.96 0.26
C ALA A 57 12.34 -7.90 -0.22
N ARG A 58 12.63 -6.61 0.03
CA ARG A 58 11.80 -5.49 -0.41
C ARG A 58 11.72 -5.40 -1.93
N ARG A 59 12.86 -5.43 -2.62
CA ARG A 59 12.91 -5.37 -4.09
C ARG A 59 12.25 -6.58 -4.74
N ILE A 60 12.47 -7.78 -4.21
CA ILE A 60 11.82 -9.00 -4.69
C ILE A 60 10.30 -8.91 -4.45
N GLY A 61 9.88 -8.49 -3.25
CA GLY A 61 8.47 -8.35 -2.92
C GLY A 61 7.76 -7.35 -3.86
N ILE A 62 8.33 -6.16 -4.08
CA ILE A 62 7.79 -5.16 -5.01
C ILE A 62 7.78 -5.71 -6.44
N GLY A 63 8.87 -6.35 -6.91
CA GLY A 63 8.93 -6.91 -8.25
C GLY A 63 7.88 -8.00 -8.50
N LEU A 64 7.68 -8.90 -7.54
CA LEU A 64 6.63 -9.93 -7.63
C LEU A 64 5.23 -9.33 -7.55
N ALA A 65 5.01 -8.30 -6.73
CA ALA A 65 3.76 -7.56 -6.65
C ALA A 65 3.40 -6.92 -8.00
N VAL A 66 4.38 -6.31 -8.69
CA VAL A 66 4.18 -5.79 -10.06
C VAL A 66 3.78 -6.89 -11.02
N PHE A 67 4.52 -7.99 -11.00
CA PHE A 67 4.20 -9.11 -11.89
C PHE A 67 2.77 -9.61 -11.65
N LEU A 68 2.38 -9.77 -10.38
CA LEU A 68 1.03 -10.16 -10.00
C LEU A 68 -0.01 -9.15 -10.51
N ARG A 69 0.24 -7.85 -10.31
CA ARG A 69 -0.65 -6.77 -10.75
C ARG A 69 -0.79 -6.72 -12.27
N LEU A 70 0.29 -6.87 -13.03
CA LEU A 70 0.24 -6.94 -14.49
C LEU A 70 -0.49 -8.20 -14.98
N ALA A 71 -0.32 -9.34 -14.30
CA ALA A 71 -1.05 -10.56 -14.60
C ALA A 71 -2.56 -10.39 -14.34
N LEU A 72 -2.93 -9.75 -13.22
CA LEU A 72 -4.32 -9.41 -12.93
C LEU A 72 -4.90 -8.44 -13.95
N LEU A 73 -4.14 -7.42 -14.36
CA LEU A 73 -4.57 -6.48 -15.38
C LEU A 73 -4.75 -7.15 -16.74
N GLY A 74 -3.86 -8.10 -17.11
CA GLY A 74 -4.04 -8.95 -18.27
C GLY A 74 -5.30 -9.84 -18.21
N GLY A 75 -5.74 -10.18 -17.00
CA GLY A 75 -6.98 -10.91 -16.71
C GLY A 75 -8.18 -10.01 -16.39
N VAL A 76 -8.16 -8.75 -16.77
CA VAL A 76 -9.17 -7.74 -16.39
C VAL A 76 -10.62 -8.17 -16.68
N ALA A 77 -10.85 -8.83 -17.81
CA ALA A 77 -12.18 -9.36 -18.16
C ALA A 77 -12.70 -10.39 -17.13
N PHE A 78 -11.79 -11.17 -16.52
CA PHE A 78 -12.12 -12.10 -15.43
C PHE A 78 -12.38 -11.34 -14.13
N ILE A 79 -11.57 -10.32 -13.82
CA ILE A 79 -11.74 -9.50 -12.62
C ILE A 79 -13.09 -8.79 -12.61
N VAL A 80 -13.52 -8.25 -13.75
CA VAL A 80 -14.85 -7.63 -13.88
C VAL A 80 -15.97 -8.64 -13.58
N GLN A 81 -15.79 -9.91 -13.96
CA GLN A 81 -16.77 -10.95 -13.61
C GLN A 81 -16.85 -11.24 -12.10
N LEU A 82 -15.77 -11.01 -11.34
CA LEU A 82 -15.75 -11.17 -9.89
C LEU A 82 -16.67 -10.17 -9.16
N THR A 83 -17.13 -9.11 -9.83
CA THR A 83 -18.09 -8.15 -9.27
C THR A 83 -19.54 -8.62 -9.37
N ALA A 84 -19.82 -9.70 -10.11
CA ALA A 84 -21.17 -10.27 -10.20
C ALA A 84 -21.59 -10.88 -8.85
N PRO A 85 -22.81 -10.59 -8.35
CA PRO A 85 -23.29 -11.12 -7.08
C PRO A 85 -23.47 -12.65 -7.17
N ILE A 86 -22.92 -13.38 -6.19
CA ILE A 86 -23.02 -14.84 -6.07
C ILE A 86 -24.12 -15.26 -5.09
N PHE A 87 -24.41 -14.44 -4.10
CA PHE A 87 -25.54 -14.62 -3.17
C PHE A 87 -25.99 -13.27 -2.62
N SER A 88 -27.18 -13.20 -2.06
CA SER A 88 -27.68 -11.99 -1.41
C SER A 88 -27.99 -12.25 0.06
N LEU A 89 -27.54 -11.35 0.94
CA LEU A 89 -27.79 -11.40 2.36
C LEU A 89 -28.14 -9.98 2.85
N PHE A 90 -29.18 -9.85 3.66
CA PHE A 90 -29.69 -8.57 4.17
C PHE A 90 -29.99 -7.51 3.09
N GLY A 91 -30.39 -7.94 1.88
CA GLY A 91 -30.67 -7.04 0.77
C GLY A 91 -29.45 -6.56 -0.01
N HIS A 92 -28.25 -6.98 0.37
CA HIS A 92 -27.00 -6.74 -0.35
C HIS A 92 -26.58 -8.00 -1.13
N GLY A 93 -26.21 -7.83 -2.41
CA GLY A 93 -25.66 -8.89 -3.25
C GLY A 93 -24.14 -8.99 -3.07
N PHE A 94 -23.68 -10.05 -2.44
CA PHE A 94 -22.24 -10.29 -2.25
C PHE A 94 -21.61 -10.91 -3.49
N SER A 95 -20.51 -10.35 -3.94
CA SER A 95 -19.66 -10.84 -5.00
C SER A 95 -18.35 -11.46 -4.46
N TRP A 96 -17.58 -12.14 -5.32
CA TRP A 96 -16.24 -12.58 -4.95
C TRP A 96 -15.31 -11.41 -4.58
N ARG A 97 -15.44 -10.27 -5.27
CA ARG A 97 -14.72 -9.05 -4.92
C ARG A 97 -15.01 -8.64 -3.48
N ASP A 98 -16.26 -8.61 -3.07
CA ASP A 98 -16.67 -8.17 -1.72
C ASP A 98 -16.09 -9.10 -0.65
N LEU A 99 -16.10 -10.41 -0.88
CA LEU A 99 -15.51 -11.38 0.04
C LEU A 99 -13.99 -11.20 0.16
N ILE A 100 -13.29 -10.92 -0.94
CA ILE A 100 -11.85 -10.65 -0.94
C ILE A 100 -11.55 -9.35 -0.19
N LEU A 101 -12.34 -8.29 -0.39
CA LEU A 101 -12.19 -7.03 0.33
C LEU A 101 -12.42 -7.19 1.83
N ILE A 102 -13.47 -7.91 2.24
CA ILE A 102 -13.74 -8.19 3.65
C ILE A 102 -12.60 -9.02 4.26
N GLY A 103 -12.20 -10.11 3.61
CA GLY A 103 -11.12 -10.97 4.08
C GLY A 103 -9.77 -10.23 4.18
N GLY A 104 -9.45 -9.44 3.16
CA GLY A 104 -8.26 -8.59 3.14
C GLY A 104 -8.29 -7.50 4.21
N GLY A 105 -9.44 -6.85 4.40
CA GLY A 105 -9.62 -5.84 5.44
C GLY A 105 -9.47 -6.43 6.85
N LEU A 106 -10.05 -7.61 7.12
CA LEU A 106 -9.88 -8.33 8.39
C LEU A 106 -8.41 -8.71 8.61
N PHE A 107 -7.72 -9.19 7.58
CA PHE A 107 -6.29 -9.50 7.65
C PHE A 107 -5.46 -8.24 7.99
N LEU A 108 -5.77 -7.09 7.36
CA LEU A 108 -5.10 -5.82 7.66
C LEU A 108 -5.29 -5.38 9.10
N ILE A 109 -6.53 -5.44 9.62
CA ILE A 109 -6.84 -5.08 11.01
C ILE A 109 -6.10 -5.99 11.97
N TYR A 110 -6.16 -7.32 11.75
CA TYR A 110 -5.45 -8.29 12.56
C TYR A 110 -3.94 -7.99 12.58
N LYS A 111 -3.36 -7.77 11.39
CA LYS A 111 -1.92 -7.53 11.26
C LYS A 111 -1.50 -6.21 11.90
N ALA A 112 -2.22 -5.12 11.64
CA ALA A 112 -1.92 -3.83 12.25
C ALA A 112 -2.05 -3.87 13.78
N THR A 113 -3.08 -4.52 14.31
CA THR A 113 -3.28 -4.68 15.76
C THR A 113 -2.15 -5.48 16.39
N SER A 114 -1.73 -6.59 15.77
CA SER A 114 -0.60 -7.40 16.22
C SER A 114 0.70 -6.58 16.23
N GLU A 115 0.96 -5.80 15.17
CA GLU A 115 2.15 -4.96 15.08
C GLU A 115 2.16 -3.83 16.14
N ILE A 116 1.00 -3.22 16.38
CA ILE A 116 0.84 -2.22 17.45
C ILE A 116 1.14 -2.85 18.81
N HIS A 117 0.58 -4.03 19.07
CA HIS A 117 0.80 -4.75 20.31
C HIS A 117 2.30 -5.05 20.54
N ASP A 118 2.97 -5.57 19.51
CA ASP A 118 4.40 -5.87 19.57
C ASP A 118 5.23 -4.60 19.88
N HIS A 119 4.89 -3.45 19.29
CA HIS A 119 5.60 -2.20 19.53
C HIS A 119 5.37 -1.65 20.93
N VAL A 120 4.16 -1.76 21.48
CA VAL A 120 3.82 -1.23 22.81
C VAL A 120 4.40 -2.11 23.93
N THR A 121 4.41 -3.44 23.75
CA THR A 121 4.92 -4.37 24.77
C THR A 121 6.45 -4.39 24.84
N THR A 122 7.12 -4.24 23.70
CA THR A 122 8.60 -4.22 23.68
C THR A 122 9.21 -2.99 24.35
N ASP A 123 8.48 -1.87 24.47
CA ASP A 123 8.92 -0.66 25.19
C ASP A 123 8.84 -0.81 26.71
N HIS A 124 8.18 -1.83 27.26
CA HIS A 124 7.99 -2.04 28.70
C HIS A 124 8.85 -3.15 29.29
N GLU A 125 9.48 -4.00 28.48
CA GLU A 125 10.38 -5.03 28.99
C GLU A 125 11.85 -4.61 28.80
N ASP A 126 12.46 -4.17 29.92
CA ASP A 126 13.90 -3.99 30.03
C ASP A 126 14.64 -5.33 29.76
N LYS A 127 15.36 -5.34 28.63
CA LYS A 127 16.57 -6.14 28.39
C LYS A 127 16.66 -7.54 29.00
N GLY A 128 15.85 -8.45 28.53
CA GLY A 128 16.19 -9.87 28.51
C GLY A 128 16.18 -10.34 27.07
N PRO A 129 17.13 -11.19 26.61
CA PRO A 129 16.99 -11.81 25.29
C PRO A 129 15.78 -12.75 25.34
N SER A 130 14.61 -12.25 24.94
CA SER A 130 13.43 -13.09 24.83
C SER A 130 13.65 -14.04 23.63
N VAL A 131 14.02 -15.26 23.96
CA VAL A 131 14.25 -16.39 23.05
C VAL A 131 12.98 -16.80 22.29
N GLY A 132 11.87 -16.04 22.45
CA GLY A 132 10.55 -16.39 21.92
C GLY A 132 10.11 -15.66 20.65
N SER A 133 10.64 -14.49 20.29
CA SER A 133 10.12 -13.70 19.17
C SER A 133 10.98 -13.70 17.90
N ALA A 134 12.18 -14.29 17.94
CA ALA A 134 13.04 -14.46 16.74
C ALA A 134 12.77 -15.75 15.97
N ALA A 135 11.90 -16.62 16.46
CA ALA A 135 11.58 -17.88 15.81
C ALA A 135 10.48 -17.65 14.75
N GLY A 136 10.87 -17.32 13.51
CA GLY A 136 9.99 -17.57 12.39
C GLY A 136 9.72 -16.48 11.36
N VAL A 137 10.29 -15.27 11.44
CA VAL A 137 10.11 -14.30 10.33
C VAL A 137 11.02 -14.72 9.17
N THR A 138 10.45 -15.45 8.21
CA THR A 138 11.17 -15.88 7.01
C THR A 138 10.99 -14.87 5.89
N VAL A 139 11.97 -14.75 5.01
CA VAL A 139 11.86 -13.92 3.80
C VAL A 139 10.64 -14.32 2.97
N ALA A 140 10.39 -15.62 2.82
CA ALA A 140 9.23 -16.13 2.11
C ALA A 140 7.89 -15.72 2.76
N GLY A 141 7.81 -15.77 4.10
CA GLY A 141 6.61 -15.33 4.83
C GLY A 141 6.35 -13.83 4.68
N VAL A 142 7.41 -13.00 4.70
CA VAL A 142 7.29 -11.55 4.45
C VAL A 142 6.84 -11.29 3.02
N ILE A 143 7.45 -11.94 2.03
CA ILE A 143 7.05 -11.80 0.62
C ILE A 143 5.60 -12.27 0.42
N GLY A 144 5.19 -13.39 1.01
CA GLY A 144 3.82 -13.88 0.94
C GLY A 144 2.80 -12.87 1.49
N GLN A 145 3.10 -12.22 2.62
CA GLN A 145 2.26 -11.16 3.18
C GLN A 145 2.20 -9.92 2.26
N ILE A 146 3.32 -9.52 1.66
CA ILE A 146 3.37 -8.43 0.68
C ILE A 146 2.46 -8.74 -0.50
N LEU A 147 2.57 -9.94 -1.08
CA LEU A 147 1.78 -10.34 -2.24
C LEU A 147 0.28 -10.46 -1.92
N LEU A 148 -0.06 -10.98 -0.74
CA LEU A 148 -1.45 -11.07 -0.31
C LEU A 148 -2.10 -9.68 -0.21
N LEU A 149 -1.40 -8.72 0.37
CA LEU A 149 -1.89 -7.35 0.48
C LEU A 149 -1.96 -6.65 -0.87
N ASP A 150 -0.92 -6.79 -1.69
CA ASP A 150 -0.94 -6.21 -3.03
C ASP A 150 -2.08 -6.80 -3.88
N LEU A 151 -2.39 -8.08 -3.73
CA LEU A 151 -3.54 -8.71 -4.38
C LEU A 151 -4.86 -8.01 -4.01
N VAL A 152 -5.09 -7.78 -2.71
CA VAL A 152 -6.32 -7.13 -2.23
C VAL A 152 -6.43 -5.70 -2.76
N PHE A 153 -5.36 -4.91 -2.68
CA PHE A 153 -5.35 -3.53 -3.16
C PHE A 153 -5.41 -3.43 -4.69
N SER A 154 -4.76 -4.36 -5.39
CA SER A 154 -4.75 -4.39 -6.86
C SER A 154 -6.12 -4.69 -7.45
N LEU A 155 -6.92 -5.57 -6.83
CA LEU A 155 -8.28 -5.82 -7.28
C LEU A 155 -9.12 -4.54 -7.28
N ASP A 156 -9.04 -3.76 -6.21
CA ASP A 156 -9.81 -2.53 -6.08
C ASP A 156 -9.29 -1.42 -7.01
N SER A 157 -7.96 -1.28 -7.16
CA SER A 157 -7.36 -0.29 -8.05
C SER A 157 -7.62 -0.60 -9.53
N ILE A 158 -7.57 -1.88 -9.94
CA ILE A 158 -7.87 -2.30 -11.31
C ILE A 158 -9.33 -2.03 -11.67
N ILE A 159 -10.29 -2.37 -10.79
CA ILE A 159 -11.71 -2.09 -11.03
C ILE A 159 -11.95 -0.59 -11.16
N THR A 160 -11.29 0.22 -10.32
CA THR A 160 -11.36 1.68 -10.41
C THR A 160 -10.74 2.19 -11.71
N ALA A 161 -9.61 1.66 -12.14
CA ALA A 161 -8.93 2.04 -13.38
C ALA A 161 -9.78 1.71 -14.63
N VAL A 162 -10.43 0.54 -14.65
CA VAL A 162 -11.38 0.14 -15.71
C VAL A 162 -12.57 1.11 -15.80
N GLY A 163 -13.02 1.65 -14.66
CA GLY A 163 -14.06 2.68 -14.65
C GLY A 163 -13.61 4.04 -15.20
N MET A 164 -12.30 4.27 -15.34
CA MET A 164 -11.73 5.54 -15.82
C MET A 164 -11.29 5.51 -17.27
N THR A 165 -10.88 4.37 -17.80
CA THR A 165 -10.42 4.21 -19.17
C THR A 165 -10.61 2.78 -19.66
N ASP A 166 -10.96 2.63 -20.93
CA ASP A 166 -11.05 1.33 -21.59
C ASP A 166 -9.70 0.85 -22.16
N HIS A 167 -8.66 1.72 -22.09
CA HIS A 167 -7.34 1.44 -22.65
C HIS A 167 -6.44 0.74 -21.65
N VAL A 168 -6.26 -0.57 -21.79
CA VAL A 168 -5.39 -1.40 -20.92
C VAL A 168 -3.93 -0.93 -21.00
N GLU A 169 -3.48 -0.43 -22.15
CA GLU A 169 -2.13 0.09 -22.37
C GLU A 169 -1.82 1.27 -21.43
N ILE A 170 -2.79 2.17 -21.23
CA ILE A 170 -2.66 3.31 -20.30
C ILE A 170 -2.53 2.81 -18.87
N MET A 171 -3.33 1.81 -18.49
CA MET A 171 -3.26 1.20 -17.15
C MET A 171 -1.91 0.52 -16.92
N VAL A 172 -1.40 -0.24 -17.91
CA VAL A 172 -0.08 -0.90 -17.83
C VAL A 172 1.03 0.12 -17.63
N ILE A 173 1.03 1.20 -18.43
CA ILE A 173 2.03 2.26 -18.33
C ILE A 173 1.94 2.93 -16.95
N ALA A 174 0.72 3.23 -16.46
CA ALA A 174 0.52 3.83 -15.15
C ALA A 174 1.10 2.97 -14.02
N VAL A 175 0.85 1.66 -14.04
CA VAL A 175 1.39 0.71 -13.06
C VAL A 175 2.92 0.66 -13.13
N ILE A 176 3.52 0.58 -14.32
CA ILE A 176 4.97 0.53 -14.48
C ILE A 176 5.62 1.81 -13.95
N VAL A 177 5.08 2.99 -14.28
CA VAL A 177 5.58 4.27 -13.81
C VAL A 177 5.46 4.38 -12.29
N ALA A 178 4.31 4.05 -11.73
CA ALA A 178 4.09 4.08 -10.28
C ALA A 178 5.06 3.18 -9.53
N VAL A 179 5.29 1.97 -10.04
CA VAL A 179 6.23 1.04 -9.43
C VAL A 179 7.67 1.51 -9.55
N ALA A 180 8.07 2.10 -10.67
CA ALA A 180 9.39 2.70 -10.79
C ALA A 180 9.61 3.79 -9.72
N VAL A 181 8.61 4.63 -9.47
CA VAL A 181 8.62 5.62 -8.39
C VAL A 181 8.72 4.94 -7.03
N MET A 182 7.92 3.90 -6.77
CA MET A 182 7.96 3.15 -5.51
C MET A 182 9.32 2.49 -5.27
N LEU A 183 9.91 1.85 -6.28
CA LEU A 183 11.24 1.23 -6.17
C LEU A 183 12.32 2.28 -5.86
N ALA A 184 12.26 3.45 -6.48
CA ALA A 184 13.19 4.54 -6.21
C ALA A 184 13.05 5.09 -4.78
N ALA A 185 11.83 5.15 -4.26
CA ALA A 185 11.53 5.66 -2.92
C ALA A 185 11.74 4.61 -1.80
N ALA A 186 11.69 3.31 -2.12
CA ALA A 186 11.57 2.20 -1.17
C ALA A 186 12.65 2.20 -0.09
N ASP A 187 13.93 2.26 -0.46
CA ASP A 187 15.03 2.19 0.51
C ASP A 187 15.15 3.48 1.35
N GLY A 188 14.80 4.64 0.77
CA GLY A 188 14.75 5.91 1.46
C GLY A 188 13.64 5.95 2.52
N LEU A 189 12.45 5.54 2.13
CA LEU A 189 11.27 5.48 3.00
C LEU A 189 11.46 4.46 4.13
N ALA A 190 12.01 3.28 3.83
CA ALA A 190 12.24 2.27 4.85
C ALA A 190 13.24 2.70 5.92
N ARG A 191 14.30 3.41 5.53
CA ARG A 191 15.24 4.02 6.49
C ARG A 191 14.58 5.12 7.32
N PHE A 192 13.74 5.94 6.67
CA PHE A 192 13.01 7.00 7.35
C PHE A 192 12.04 6.42 8.41
N ILE A 193 11.27 5.41 8.06
CA ILE A 193 10.33 4.71 8.95
C ILE A 193 11.10 4.04 10.09
N GLY A 194 12.18 3.31 9.80
CA GLY A 194 12.99 2.63 10.80
C GLY A 194 13.63 3.58 11.83
N ASN A 195 13.88 4.84 11.45
CA ASN A 195 14.45 5.85 12.34
C ASN A 195 13.40 6.67 13.12
N ASN A 196 12.11 6.49 12.82
CA ASN A 196 11.03 7.28 13.41
C ASN A 196 9.88 6.39 13.90
N PRO A 197 9.93 5.88 15.13
CA PRO A 197 8.91 4.97 15.69
C PRO A 197 7.48 5.55 15.65
N THR A 198 7.34 6.86 15.82
CA THR A 198 6.04 7.54 15.75
C THR A 198 5.42 7.45 14.36
N ILE A 199 6.24 7.44 13.30
CA ILE A 199 5.77 7.21 11.93
C ILE A 199 5.29 5.78 11.74
N VAL A 200 5.92 4.79 12.38
CA VAL A 200 5.46 3.40 12.35
C VAL A 200 4.06 3.30 12.97
N MET A 201 3.84 3.90 14.14
CA MET A 201 2.52 3.89 14.81
C MET A 201 1.46 4.61 13.97
N LEU A 202 1.80 5.75 13.37
CA LEU A 202 0.91 6.47 12.47
C LEU A 202 0.53 5.61 11.24
N ALA A 203 1.50 4.94 10.64
CA ALA A 203 1.30 4.06 9.50
C ALA A 203 0.42 2.85 9.84
N LEU A 204 0.61 2.25 11.02
CA LEU A 204 -0.24 1.16 11.52
C LEU A 204 -1.68 1.64 11.76
N GLY A 205 -1.86 2.87 12.25
CA GLY A 205 -3.17 3.51 12.36
C GLY A 205 -3.85 3.69 10.99
N PHE A 206 -3.10 4.07 9.96
CA PHE A 206 -3.62 4.15 8.59
C PHE A 206 -4.00 2.76 8.06
N LEU A 207 -3.20 1.74 8.36
CA LEU A 207 -3.51 0.37 7.95
C LEU A 207 -4.83 -0.13 8.56
N LEU A 208 -5.10 0.20 9.85
CA LEU A 208 -6.39 -0.08 10.48
C LEU A 208 -7.54 0.64 9.76
N MET A 209 -7.38 1.92 9.46
CA MET A 209 -8.38 2.73 8.76
C MET A 209 -8.68 2.16 7.36
N ILE A 210 -7.65 1.78 6.61
CA ILE A 210 -7.79 1.16 5.29
C ILE A 210 -8.47 -0.20 5.41
N GLY A 211 -8.08 -1.04 6.39
CA GLY A 211 -8.73 -2.33 6.64
C GLY A 211 -10.22 -2.19 6.93
N MET A 212 -10.61 -1.22 7.75
CA MET A 212 -12.02 -0.92 8.02
C MET A 212 -12.77 -0.45 6.76
N THR A 213 -12.11 0.37 5.93
CA THR A 213 -12.71 0.85 4.68
C THR A 213 -12.94 -0.28 3.68
N LEU A 214 -11.98 -1.21 3.56
CA LEU A 214 -12.14 -2.38 2.69
C LEU A 214 -13.32 -3.27 3.15
N ILE A 215 -13.49 -3.44 4.46
CA ILE A 215 -14.65 -4.17 5.00
C ILE A 215 -15.94 -3.43 4.67
N ALA A 216 -15.99 -2.11 4.86
CA ALA A 216 -17.15 -1.29 4.55
C ALA A 216 -17.51 -1.38 3.06
N ASP A 217 -16.53 -1.24 2.16
CA ASP A 217 -16.72 -1.39 0.71
C ASP A 217 -17.23 -2.79 0.35
N GLY A 218 -16.66 -3.85 0.93
CA GLY A 218 -17.13 -5.23 0.74
C GLY A 218 -18.52 -5.51 1.32
N MET A 219 -19.00 -4.70 2.27
CA MET A 219 -20.36 -4.73 2.78
C MET A 219 -21.33 -3.82 2.01
N GLY A 220 -20.88 -3.21 0.91
CA GLY A 220 -21.68 -2.33 0.07
C GLY A 220 -21.77 -0.88 0.57
N VAL A 221 -21.02 -0.52 1.60
CA VAL A 221 -20.94 0.86 2.10
C VAL A 221 -19.72 1.54 1.50
N HIS A 222 -19.94 2.26 0.42
CA HIS A 222 -18.84 2.95 -0.27
C HIS A 222 -18.35 4.17 0.51
N VAL A 223 -17.08 4.12 0.94
CA VAL A 223 -16.40 5.25 1.59
C VAL A 223 -15.55 5.97 0.54
N PRO A 224 -15.83 7.24 0.21
CA PRO A 224 -15.03 7.97 -0.75
C PRO A 224 -13.58 8.09 -0.29
N LYS A 225 -12.63 7.56 -1.07
CA LYS A 225 -11.20 7.48 -0.73
C LYS A 225 -10.58 8.86 -0.43
N GLY A 226 -11.15 9.92 -0.97
CA GLY A 226 -10.73 11.30 -0.70
C GLY A 226 -10.74 11.67 0.79
N TYR A 227 -11.69 11.18 1.58
CA TYR A 227 -11.73 11.41 3.03
C TYR A 227 -10.57 10.72 3.74
N ILE A 228 -10.23 9.52 3.31
CA ILE A 228 -9.12 8.74 3.87
C ILE A 228 -7.81 9.48 3.60
N TYR A 229 -7.58 9.88 2.35
CA TYR A 229 -6.36 10.60 1.96
C TYR A 229 -6.25 11.97 2.66
N ALA A 230 -7.36 12.67 2.83
CA ALA A 230 -7.37 13.93 3.59
C ALA A 230 -6.99 13.70 5.07
N ALA A 231 -7.53 12.66 5.71
CA ALA A 231 -7.19 12.30 7.08
C ALA A 231 -5.72 11.89 7.22
N MET A 232 -5.20 11.09 6.27
CA MET A 232 -3.79 10.69 6.22
C MET A 232 -2.86 11.89 6.02
N ALA A 233 -3.17 12.77 5.09
CA ALA A 233 -2.40 14.00 4.83
C ALA A 233 -2.38 14.91 6.06
N PHE A 234 -3.53 15.11 6.71
CA PHE A 234 -3.63 15.89 7.94
C PHE A 234 -2.79 15.29 9.07
N SER A 235 -2.92 13.99 9.31
CA SER A 235 -2.16 13.30 10.36
C SER A 235 -0.65 13.31 10.07
N GLY A 236 -0.26 13.13 8.82
CA GLY A 236 1.13 13.24 8.38
C GLY A 236 1.70 14.65 8.57
N LEU A 237 0.90 15.68 8.30
CA LEU A 237 1.26 17.08 8.53
C LEU A 237 1.51 17.33 10.04
N ILE A 238 0.59 16.89 10.90
CA ILE A 238 0.73 17.03 12.36
C ILE A 238 2.00 16.34 12.85
N GLU A 239 2.27 15.10 12.40
CA GLU A 239 3.48 14.39 12.81
C GLU A 239 4.76 15.07 12.26
N GLY A 240 4.71 15.60 11.05
CA GLY A 240 5.80 16.40 10.48
C GLY A 240 6.11 17.63 11.35
N LEU A 241 5.09 18.35 11.81
CA LEU A 241 5.24 19.49 12.73
C LEU A 241 5.80 19.04 14.08
N ASN A 242 5.33 17.92 14.64
CA ASN A 242 5.86 17.35 15.88
C ASN A 242 7.36 17.01 15.74
N MET A 243 7.77 16.40 14.63
CA MET A 243 9.17 16.10 14.39
C MET A 243 10.03 17.36 14.28
N LEU A 244 9.54 18.41 13.62
CA LEU A 244 10.22 19.70 13.54
C LEU A 244 10.36 20.34 14.92
N ALA A 245 9.30 20.33 15.74
CA ALA A 245 9.31 20.85 17.09
C ALA A 245 10.32 20.12 17.98
N ARG A 246 10.34 18.77 17.95
CA ARG A 246 11.32 17.94 18.68
C ARG A 246 12.76 18.23 18.25
N ARG A 247 13.01 18.41 16.95
CA ARG A 247 14.34 18.81 16.44
C ARG A 247 14.76 20.18 16.94
N ALA A 248 13.87 21.17 16.98
CA ALA A 248 14.12 22.50 17.48
C ALA A 248 14.43 22.49 18.98
N GLN A 249 13.73 21.68 19.78
CA GLN A 249 13.98 21.52 21.22
C GLN A 249 15.34 20.89 21.52
N ARG A 250 15.75 19.86 20.75
CA ARG A 250 17.07 19.21 20.90
C ARG A 250 18.25 20.16 20.55
N ARG A 251 18.02 21.19 19.74
CA ARG A 251 19.03 22.19 19.38
C ARG A 251 19.18 23.32 20.39
N ARG A 252 18.26 23.45 21.39
CA ARG A 252 18.38 24.46 22.43
C ARG A 252 19.44 23.99 23.45
N PRO A 253 20.56 24.76 23.64
CA PRO A 253 21.55 24.41 24.65
C PRO A 253 20.90 24.43 26.03
N LEU A 254 21.22 23.42 26.86
CA LEU A 254 20.78 23.37 28.25
C LEU A 254 21.18 24.68 28.92
N ARG A 255 20.24 25.55 29.18
CA ARG A 255 20.45 26.78 29.94
C ARG A 255 20.85 26.33 31.34
N LYS A 256 22.17 26.44 31.70
CA LYS A 256 22.68 26.16 33.03
C LYS A 256 21.77 26.87 34.02
N ARG A 257 21.08 26.13 34.89
CA ARG A 257 20.41 26.70 36.04
C ARG A 257 21.51 27.39 36.89
N PRO A 258 21.37 28.67 37.21
CA PRO A 258 22.25 29.29 38.20
C PRO A 258 22.03 28.58 39.52
N ARG A 259 23.13 28.25 40.22
CA ARG A 259 23.15 27.71 41.60
C ARG A 259 22.67 28.79 42.57
#